data_9484970c3cc4859b4f02dca18e7bdc31
#
_entry.id   9484970c3cc4859b4f02dca18e7bdc31
#
_cell.length_a   1.000
_cell.length_b   1.000
_cell.length_c   1.000
_cell.angle_alpha   90.00
_cell.angle_beta   90.00
_cell.angle_gamma   90.00
#
_symmetry.space_group_name_H-M   'P 1'
#
loop_
_entity.id
_entity.type
_entity.pdbx_description
1 polymer ?
#
loop_
_entity_poly.entity_id
_entity_poly.type
_entity_poly.pdbx_seq_one_letter_code
_entity_poly.pdbx_strand_id
1 'polypeptide(L)'
;MWCSEVGEAPSLGKFFADNVSPAYISHSELQGARAIDADHWQPGLSKIVADEIRDRVQEAKMVDSGQDSKPVFVAKIANEVVGLGMVSFFPTAQEPYAILEDIVVDQNRRAFGIGKQLLDWVEDQVRSVGGKQLFLESGLHNHHAHEFFKKEGFSTCSVVMVKP
;
A
#
# COMPACT_ATOMS: atom_id res chain seq x y z
N MET A 1 10.22 -7.83 2.02
CA MET A 1 9.95 -9.19 1.46
C MET A 1 8.48 -9.33 1.12
N TRP A 2 8.17 -10.15 0.13
CA TRP A 2 6.77 -10.48 -0.18
C TRP A 2 6.12 -11.26 0.96
N CYS A 3 4.85 -10.96 1.26
CA CYS A 3 4.03 -11.78 2.15
C CYS A 3 3.51 -12.99 1.35
N SER A 4 3.83 -14.19 1.81
CA SER A 4 3.43 -15.45 1.17
C SER A 4 2.49 -16.29 2.04
N GLU A 5 2.29 -15.89 3.30
CA GLU A 5 1.57 -16.67 4.29
C GLU A 5 0.20 -16.08 4.60
N VAL A 6 -0.84 -16.76 4.17
CA VAL A 6 -2.25 -16.38 4.43
C VAL A 6 -2.52 -16.27 5.95
N GLY A 7 -1.83 -17.07 6.77
CA GLY A 7 -1.95 -17.05 8.22
C GLY A 7 -1.50 -15.73 8.88
N GLU A 8 -0.70 -14.91 8.19
CA GLU A 8 -0.29 -13.59 8.69
C GLU A 8 -1.37 -12.51 8.52
N ALA A 9 -2.37 -12.73 7.67
CA ALA A 9 -3.37 -11.72 7.32
C ALA A 9 -4.08 -11.07 8.54
N PRO A 10 -4.51 -11.82 9.59
CA PRO A 10 -5.15 -11.19 10.74
C PRO A 10 -4.22 -10.21 11.49
N SER A 11 -2.97 -10.57 11.67
CA SER A 11 -1.98 -9.71 12.36
C SER A 11 -1.60 -8.49 11.51
N LEU A 12 -1.52 -8.64 10.19
CA LEU A 12 -1.23 -7.57 9.25
C LEU A 12 -2.40 -6.59 9.14
N GLY A 13 -3.64 -7.09 9.11
CA GLY A 13 -4.84 -6.24 9.14
C GLY A 13 -4.93 -5.43 10.43
N LYS A 14 -4.57 -6.03 11.57
CA LYS A 14 -4.46 -5.29 12.84
C LYS A 14 -3.33 -4.26 12.78
N PHE A 15 -2.15 -4.61 12.28
CA PHE A 15 -1.05 -3.69 12.10
C PHE A 15 -1.45 -2.47 11.26
N PHE A 16 -2.15 -2.68 10.15
CA PHE A 16 -2.66 -1.60 9.32
C PHE A 16 -3.55 -0.66 10.15
N ALA A 17 -4.61 -1.20 10.77
CA ALA A 17 -5.59 -0.42 11.51
C ALA A 17 -4.98 0.37 12.68
N ASP A 18 -3.98 -0.20 13.35
CA ASP A 18 -3.28 0.46 14.49
C ASP A 18 -2.35 1.61 14.04
N ASN A 19 -1.95 1.66 12.76
CA ASN A 19 -0.92 2.56 12.27
C ASN A 19 -1.41 3.62 11.26
N VAL A 20 -2.68 3.59 10.88
CA VAL A 20 -3.29 4.59 10.00
C VAL A 20 -4.17 5.56 10.77
N SER A 21 -4.21 6.82 10.32
CA SER A 21 -5.14 7.85 10.81
C SER A 21 -6.16 8.20 9.72
N PRO A 22 -7.25 8.92 10.01
CA PRO A 22 -8.19 9.37 8.99
C PRO A 22 -7.55 10.18 7.85
N ALA A 23 -6.46 10.88 8.10
CA ALA A 23 -5.72 11.59 7.05
C ALA A 23 -5.23 10.69 5.90
N TYR A 24 -5.11 9.38 6.14
CA TYR A 24 -4.75 8.38 5.15
C TYR A 24 -5.85 8.15 4.10
N ILE A 25 -7.12 8.41 4.46
CA ILE A 25 -8.28 8.14 3.62
C ILE A 25 -8.20 8.92 2.32
N SER A 26 -8.21 8.21 1.21
CA SER A 26 -8.23 8.73 -0.15
C SER A 26 -9.53 8.34 -0.86
N HIS A 27 -9.61 8.61 -2.17
CA HIS A 27 -10.81 8.23 -2.92
C HIS A 27 -10.99 6.69 -3.00
N SER A 28 -9.91 5.93 -3.00
CA SER A 28 -9.99 4.46 -3.04
C SER A 28 -10.65 3.89 -1.80
N GLU A 29 -10.35 4.42 -0.61
CA GLU A 29 -11.01 4.01 0.62
C GLU A 29 -12.48 4.42 0.64
N LEU A 30 -12.81 5.60 0.06
CA LEU A 30 -14.18 6.11 -0.04
C LEU A 30 -15.03 5.31 -1.03
N GLN A 31 -14.43 4.78 -2.10
CA GLN A 31 -15.09 3.91 -3.07
C GLN A 31 -15.18 2.46 -2.58
N GLY A 32 -14.26 2.06 -1.71
CA GLY A 32 -14.12 0.71 -1.19
C GLY A 32 -14.91 0.48 0.09
N ALA A 33 -14.52 -0.57 0.80
CA ALA A 33 -15.16 -0.99 2.05
C ALA A 33 -14.46 -0.46 3.30
N ARG A 34 -13.34 0.28 3.17
CA ARG A 34 -12.48 0.64 4.30
C ARG A 34 -12.95 1.88 5.07
N ALA A 35 -13.55 2.85 4.40
CA ALA A 35 -13.99 4.11 5.01
C ALA A 35 -15.49 4.34 4.90
N ILE A 36 -16.06 5.06 5.87
CA ILE A 36 -17.45 5.54 5.86
C ILE A 36 -17.51 6.86 5.09
N ASP A 37 -16.58 7.75 5.41
CA ASP A 37 -16.42 9.09 4.83
C ASP A 37 -14.94 9.51 4.94
N ALA A 38 -14.63 10.77 4.59
CA ALA A 38 -13.26 11.28 4.57
C ALA A 38 -12.58 11.35 5.95
N ASP A 39 -13.33 11.24 7.03
CA ASP A 39 -12.84 11.39 8.40
C ASP A 39 -13.00 10.12 9.25
N HIS A 40 -13.71 9.11 8.73
CA HIS A 40 -14.08 7.93 9.52
C HIS A 40 -13.82 6.64 8.78
N TRP A 41 -13.01 5.77 9.41
CA TRP A 41 -12.84 4.39 9.02
C TRP A 41 -14.09 3.55 9.33
N GLN A 42 -14.31 2.49 8.56
CA GLN A 42 -15.33 1.49 8.90
C GLN A 42 -15.00 0.78 10.21
N PRO A 43 -16.00 0.55 11.09
CA PRO A 43 -15.85 -0.38 12.20
C PRO A 43 -15.36 -1.73 11.69
N GLY A 44 -14.32 -2.28 12.32
CA GLY A 44 -13.73 -3.55 11.87
C GLY A 44 -12.73 -3.41 10.70
N LEU A 45 -12.15 -2.23 10.48
CA LEU A 45 -11.10 -2.00 9.48
C LEU A 45 -10.03 -3.09 9.47
N SER A 46 -9.57 -3.52 10.65
CA SER A 46 -8.59 -4.61 10.79
C SER A 46 -9.03 -5.90 10.07
N LYS A 47 -10.30 -6.28 10.20
CA LYS A 47 -10.85 -7.47 9.54
C LYS A 47 -10.98 -7.26 8.03
N ILE A 48 -11.44 -6.10 7.60
CA ILE A 48 -11.58 -5.75 6.18
C ILE A 48 -10.21 -5.87 5.49
N VAL A 49 -9.19 -5.24 6.06
CA VAL A 49 -7.83 -5.30 5.49
C VAL A 49 -7.23 -6.70 5.58
N ALA A 50 -7.51 -7.47 6.65
CA ALA A 50 -7.07 -8.86 6.75
C ALA A 50 -7.68 -9.74 5.64
N ASP A 51 -8.95 -9.55 5.32
CA ASP A 51 -9.61 -10.28 4.24
C ASP A 51 -9.00 -9.91 2.88
N GLU A 52 -8.76 -8.63 2.60
CA GLU A 52 -8.07 -8.17 1.39
C GLU A 52 -6.65 -8.75 1.27
N ILE A 53 -5.87 -8.75 2.34
CA ILE A 53 -4.51 -9.34 2.36
C ILE A 53 -4.58 -10.82 2.04
N ARG A 54 -5.55 -11.53 2.62
CA ARG A 54 -5.74 -12.97 2.37
C ARG A 54 -6.00 -13.24 0.89
N ASP A 55 -6.91 -12.48 0.29
CA ASP A 55 -7.27 -12.64 -1.11
C ASP A 55 -6.07 -12.35 -2.02
N ARG A 56 -5.34 -11.26 -1.79
CA ARG A 56 -4.13 -10.91 -2.55
C ARG A 56 -3.03 -11.97 -2.45
N VAL A 57 -2.79 -12.51 -1.25
CA VAL A 57 -1.80 -13.58 -1.04
C VAL A 57 -2.21 -14.87 -1.76
N GLN A 58 -3.50 -15.17 -1.82
CA GLN A 58 -4.01 -16.32 -2.57
C GLN A 58 -3.87 -16.10 -4.08
N GLU A 59 -4.28 -14.93 -4.58
CA GLU A 59 -4.13 -14.57 -6.00
C GLU A 59 -2.67 -14.62 -6.45
N ALA A 60 -1.75 -14.07 -5.66
CA ALA A 60 -0.33 -14.04 -5.99
C ALA A 60 0.28 -15.44 -6.20
N LYS A 61 -0.29 -16.49 -5.59
CA LYS A 61 0.12 -17.89 -5.79
C LYS A 61 -0.36 -18.49 -7.10
N MET A 62 -1.34 -17.86 -7.75
CA MET A 62 -1.98 -18.36 -8.99
C MET A 62 -1.53 -17.60 -10.23
N VAL A 63 -0.83 -16.47 -10.05
CA VAL A 63 -0.40 -15.60 -11.14
C VAL A 63 0.95 -16.04 -11.66
N ASP A 64 1.04 -16.23 -12.98
CA ASP A 64 2.30 -16.54 -13.67
C ASP A 64 3.19 -15.29 -13.77
N SER A 65 4.49 -15.53 -13.87
CA SER A 65 5.47 -14.47 -14.06
C SER A 65 5.16 -13.64 -15.32
N GLY A 66 5.17 -12.32 -15.17
CA GLY A 66 4.91 -11.38 -16.27
C GLY A 66 3.43 -11.06 -16.50
N GLN A 67 2.52 -11.52 -15.64
CA GLN A 67 1.11 -11.11 -15.64
C GLN A 67 0.85 -10.02 -14.58
N ASP A 68 -0.28 -9.34 -14.72
CA ASP A 68 -0.74 -8.36 -13.74
C ASP A 68 -0.93 -9.05 -12.39
N SER A 69 -0.47 -8.40 -11.32
CA SER A 69 -0.46 -9.00 -9.98
C SER A 69 -0.62 -7.95 -8.90
N LYS A 70 -1.11 -8.36 -7.72
CA LYS A 70 -1.40 -7.46 -6.60
C LYS A 70 -0.80 -7.98 -5.29
N PRO A 71 0.51 -8.18 -5.22
CA PRO A 71 1.13 -8.73 -4.03
C PRO A 71 1.10 -7.77 -2.83
N VAL A 72 1.28 -8.38 -1.65
CA VAL A 72 1.48 -7.71 -0.37
C VAL A 72 2.93 -7.85 0.05
N PHE A 73 3.52 -6.82 0.62
CA PHE A 73 4.88 -6.87 1.15
C PHE A 73 4.94 -6.41 2.61
N VAL A 74 5.93 -6.94 3.34
CA VAL A 74 6.16 -6.63 4.74
C VAL A 74 7.63 -6.36 5.01
N ALA A 75 7.91 -5.43 5.93
CA ALA A 75 9.21 -5.27 6.56
C ALA A 75 9.14 -5.81 7.99
N LYS A 76 10.15 -6.58 8.38
CA LYS A 76 10.28 -7.13 9.73
C LYS A 76 11.65 -6.81 10.31
N ILE A 77 11.69 -6.45 11.60
CA ILE A 77 12.91 -6.32 12.40
C ILE A 77 12.75 -7.29 13.57
N ALA A 78 13.70 -8.22 13.75
CA ALA A 78 13.64 -9.26 14.79
C ALA A 78 12.27 -9.99 14.82
N ASN A 79 11.75 -10.35 13.67
CA ASN A 79 10.45 -10.99 13.44
C ASN A 79 9.21 -10.12 13.76
N GLU A 80 9.37 -8.88 14.20
CA GLU A 80 8.27 -7.94 14.38
C GLU A 80 7.98 -7.21 13.06
N VAL A 81 6.71 -7.08 12.69
CA VAL A 81 6.28 -6.28 11.53
C VAL A 81 6.48 -4.81 11.87
N VAL A 82 7.25 -4.11 11.05
CA VAL A 82 7.51 -2.66 11.18
C VAL A 82 7.03 -1.87 9.97
N GLY A 83 6.64 -2.57 8.92
CA GLY A 83 6.08 -1.97 7.71
C GLY A 83 5.24 -2.96 6.92
N LEU A 84 4.23 -2.45 6.27
CA LEU A 84 3.29 -3.19 5.42
C LEU A 84 2.98 -2.35 4.19
N GLY A 85 2.83 -3.00 3.04
CA GLY A 85 2.31 -2.32 1.86
C GLY A 85 1.67 -3.26 0.87
N MET A 86 0.93 -2.66 -0.04
CA MET A 86 0.25 -3.32 -1.15
C MET A 86 0.62 -2.61 -2.44
N VAL A 87 0.92 -3.37 -3.47
CA VAL A 87 1.29 -2.85 -4.78
C VAL A 87 0.60 -3.64 -5.87
N SER A 88 0.19 -2.96 -6.92
CA SER A 88 -0.33 -3.59 -8.14
C SER A 88 0.66 -3.37 -9.28
N PHE A 89 1.05 -4.45 -9.95
CA PHE A 89 1.92 -4.43 -11.13
C PHE A 89 1.11 -4.67 -12.40
N PHE A 90 1.39 -3.90 -13.43
CA PHE A 90 0.77 -3.97 -14.75
C PHE A 90 1.84 -4.12 -15.84
N PRO A 91 2.58 -5.24 -15.86
CA PRO A 91 3.62 -5.51 -16.85
C PRO A 91 3.06 -5.71 -18.26
N THR A 92 1.79 -6.08 -18.38
CA THR A 92 1.10 -6.30 -19.66
C THR A 92 0.60 -5.02 -20.33
N ALA A 93 0.63 -3.87 -19.63
CA ALA A 93 0.28 -2.59 -20.20
C ALA A 93 1.25 -2.19 -21.33
N GLN A 94 0.79 -1.39 -22.29
CA GLN A 94 1.63 -0.88 -23.38
C GLN A 94 2.89 -0.17 -22.85
N GLU A 95 2.74 0.62 -21.80
CA GLU A 95 3.83 1.16 -20.98
C GLU A 95 3.70 0.53 -19.58
N PRO A 96 4.54 -0.45 -19.24
CA PRO A 96 4.45 -1.13 -17.94
C PRO A 96 4.60 -0.18 -16.76
N TYR A 97 3.72 -0.32 -15.77
CA TYR A 97 3.71 0.53 -14.57
C TYR A 97 3.30 -0.26 -13.32
N ALA A 98 3.42 0.38 -12.18
CA ALA A 98 2.87 -0.13 -10.93
C ALA A 98 2.13 0.97 -10.17
N ILE A 99 1.25 0.55 -9.26
CA ILE A 99 0.55 1.43 -8.32
C ILE A 99 0.87 0.97 -6.91
N LEU A 100 1.50 1.82 -6.11
CA LEU A 100 1.64 1.63 -4.67
C LEU A 100 0.32 2.04 -4.02
N GLU A 101 -0.48 1.05 -3.65
CA GLU A 101 -1.81 1.28 -3.09
C GLU A 101 -1.75 1.59 -1.60
N ASP A 102 -0.89 0.87 -0.88
CA ASP A 102 -0.69 1.07 0.56
C ASP A 102 0.79 1.04 0.92
N ILE A 103 1.18 1.92 1.82
CA ILE A 103 2.45 1.86 2.54
C ILE A 103 2.25 2.39 3.97
N VAL A 104 2.43 1.52 4.94
CA VAL A 104 2.21 1.81 6.36
C VAL A 104 3.44 1.43 7.15
N VAL A 105 3.90 2.33 8.01
CA VAL A 105 5.04 2.11 8.92
C VAL A 105 4.55 2.22 10.35
N ASP A 106 5.05 1.33 11.22
CA ASP A 106 4.82 1.39 12.66
C ASP A 106 5.01 2.83 13.18
N GLN A 107 3.96 3.39 13.76
CA GLN A 107 3.95 4.78 14.22
C GLN A 107 5.04 5.08 15.24
N ASN A 108 5.47 4.09 16.04
CA ASN A 108 6.54 4.22 17.02
C ASN A 108 7.94 4.15 16.40
N ARG A 109 8.02 3.78 15.13
CA ARG A 109 9.27 3.62 14.36
C ARG A 109 9.34 4.54 13.15
N ARG A 110 8.47 5.54 13.06
CA ARG A 110 8.56 6.60 12.06
C ARG A 110 9.83 7.43 12.27
N ALA A 111 10.34 8.04 11.21
CA ALA A 111 11.60 8.79 11.18
C ALA A 111 12.89 7.94 11.29
N PHE A 112 12.81 6.62 11.39
CA PHE A 112 13.99 5.74 11.32
C PHE A 112 14.36 5.31 9.88
N GLY A 113 13.77 5.94 8.87
CA GLY A 113 14.04 5.65 7.46
C GLY A 113 13.37 4.40 6.91
N ILE A 114 12.51 3.73 7.68
CA ILE A 114 11.82 2.49 7.25
C ILE A 114 10.96 2.74 6.01
N GLY A 115 10.20 3.84 5.99
CA GLY A 115 9.36 4.20 4.84
C GLY A 115 10.16 4.37 3.55
N LYS A 116 11.35 5.01 3.64
CA LYS A 116 12.25 5.13 2.49
C LYS A 116 12.79 3.78 2.03
N GLN A 117 13.25 2.94 2.95
CA GLN A 117 13.76 1.61 2.59
C GLN A 117 12.67 0.74 1.93
N LEU A 118 11.43 0.83 2.40
CA LEU A 118 10.29 0.16 1.78
C LEU A 118 10.03 0.67 0.37
N LEU A 119 10.04 1.99 0.19
CA LEU A 119 9.82 2.62 -1.11
C LEU A 119 10.93 2.27 -2.09
N ASP A 120 12.20 2.39 -1.70
CA ASP A 120 13.36 2.00 -2.49
C ASP A 120 13.24 0.53 -2.95
N TRP A 121 12.84 -0.35 -2.02
CA TRP A 121 12.63 -1.77 -2.34
C TRP A 121 11.48 -1.98 -3.34
N VAL A 122 10.35 -1.27 -3.20
CA VAL A 122 9.24 -1.33 -4.17
C VAL A 122 9.68 -0.86 -5.55
N GLU A 123 10.42 0.24 -5.62
CA GLU A 123 10.96 0.75 -6.89
C GLU A 123 11.88 -0.27 -7.57
N ASP A 124 12.72 -0.99 -6.80
CA ASP A 124 13.53 -2.08 -7.33
C ASP A 124 12.67 -3.21 -7.90
N GLN A 125 11.57 -3.57 -7.22
CA GLN A 125 10.63 -4.57 -7.73
C GLN A 125 9.96 -4.10 -9.03
N VAL A 126 9.52 -2.83 -9.09
CA VAL A 126 8.93 -2.23 -10.30
C VAL A 126 9.91 -2.32 -11.47
N ARG A 127 11.16 -1.94 -11.25
CA ARG A 127 12.22 -2.05 -12.28
C ARG A 127 12.46 -3.50 -12.73
N SER A 128 12.41 -4.45 -11.79
CA SER A 128 12.66 -5.87 -12.07
C SER A 128 11.61 -6.49 -13.01
N VAL A 129 10.38 -5.99 -13.01
CA VAL A 129 9.30 -6.43 -13.91
C VAL A 129 9.17 -5.57 -15.17
N GLY A 130 10.14 -4.69 -15.43
CA GLY A 130 10.14 -3.80 -16.60
C GLY A 130 9.26 -2.57 -16.46
N GLY A 131 8.72 -2.30 -15.24
CA GLY A 131 7.92 -1.11 -14.97
C GLY A 131 8.73 0.18 -15.10
N LYS A 132 8.14 1.16 -15.79
CA LYS A 132 8.76 2.46 -16.06
C LYS A 132 8.28 3.55 -15.10
N GLN A 133 7.11 3.37 -14.52
CA GLN A 133 6.47 4.36 -13.65
C GLN A 133 5.88 3.68 -12.42
N LEU A 134 6.00 4.37 -11.29
CA LEU A 134 5.33 4.02 -10.04
C LEU A 134 4.36 5.15 -9.68
N PHE A 135 3.08 4.84 -9.66
CA PHE A 135 2.03 5.74 -9.20
C PHE A 135 1.68 5.44 -7.75
N LEU A 136 1.17 6.43 -7.07
CA LEU A 136 0.53 6.28 -5.76
C LEU A 136 -0.61 7.28 -5.62
N GLU A 137 -1.47 6.98 -4.67
CA GLU A 137 -2.53 7.85 -4.24
C GLU A 137 -2.37 8.13 -2.74
N SER A 138 -2.70 9.31 -2.30
CA SER A 138 -2.61 9.70 -0.90
C SER A 138 -3.78 10.59 -0.52
N GLY A 139 -4.33 10.38 0.67
CA GLY A 139 -5.42 11.18 1.20
C GLY A 139 -5.11 12.68 1.17
N LEU A 140 -6.10 13.49 0.83
CA LEU A 140 -5.95 14.94 0.64
C LEU A 140 -5.32 15.63 1.86
N HIS A 141 -5.61 15.16 3.06
CA HIS A 141 -5.12 15.72 4.32
C HIS A 141 -3.85 15.06 4.86
N ASN A 142 -3.28 14.09 4.12
CA ASN A 142 -2.05 13.39 4.52
C ASN A 142 -0.79 14.19 4.11
N HIS A 143 -0.69 15.43 4.60
CA HIS A 143 0.40 16.35 4.25
C HIS A 143 1.79 15.77 4.55
N HIS A 144 1.91 14.98 5.62
CA HIS A 144 3.17 14.34 5.99
C HIS A 144 3.64 13.33 4.95
N ALA A 145 2.73 12.52 4.42
CA ALA A 145 3.01 11.60 3.33
C ALA A 145 3.32 12.37 2.03
N HIS A 146 2.58 13.45 1.74
CA HIS A 146 2.86 14.27 0.55
C HIS A 146 4.27 14.86 0.58
N GLU A 147 4.74 15.37 1.73
CA GLU A 147 6.11 15.86 1.87
C GLU A 147 7.15 14.75 1.72
N PHE A 148 6.87 13.57 2.30
CA PHE A 148 7.73 12.41 2.16
C PHE A 148 7.85 12.01 0.70
N PHE A 149 6.75 11.77 -0.01
CA PHE A 149 6.80 11.35 -1.42
C PHE A 149 7.43 12.39 -2.33
N LYS A 150 7.21 13.68 -2.09
CA LYS A 150 7.89 14.76 -2.83
C LYS A 150 9.40 14.72 -2.66
N LYS A 151 9.91 14.45 -1.45
CA LYS A 151 11.35 14.29 -1.19
C LYS A 151 11.94 13.07 -1.90
N GLU A 152 11.14 12.03 -2.08
CA GLU A 152 11.53 10.82 -2.82
C GLU A 152 11.27 10.94 -4.34
N GLY A 153 10.99 12.13 -4.84
CA GLY A 153 10.92 12.42 -6.27
C GLY A 153 9.54 12.31 -6.93
N PHE A 154 8.48 12.05 -6.16
CA PHE A 154 7.12 12.03 -6.70
C PHE A 154 6.60 13.44 -6.95
N SER A 155 5.84 13.60 -8.02
CA SER A 155 5.11 14.82 -8.33
C SER A 155 3.63 14.54 -8.51
N THR A 156 2.79 15.52 -8.16
CA THR A 156 1.35 15.41 -8.38
C THR A 156 1.04 15.41 -9.87
N CYS A 157 0.32 14.40 -10.35
CA CYS A 157 -0.03 14.25 -11.77
C CYS A 157 -1.53 14.36 -12.04
N SER A 158 -2.38 14.19 -11.02
CA SER A 158 -3.83 14.27 -11.17
C SER A 158 -4.53 14.67 -9.87
N VAL A 159 -5.80 15.03 -9.95
CA VAL A 159 -6.69 15.29 -8.81
C VAL A 159 -7.99 14.54 -9.04
N VAL A 160 -8.48 13.84 -8.02
CA VAL A 160 -9.80 13.20 -8.03
C VAL A 160 -10.83 14.13 -7.41
N MET A 161 -11.96 14.30 -8.08
CA MET A 161 -13.07 15.14 -7.63
C MET A 161 -14.32 14.29 -7.47
N VAL A 162 -15.10 14.54 -6.43
CA VAL A 162 -16.37 13.86 -6.18
C VAL A 162 -17.52 14.85 -6.16
N LYS A 163 -18.65 14.44 -6.71
CA LYS A 163 -19.92 15.13 -6.56
C LYS A 163 -20.82 14.26 -5.70
N PRO A 164 -21.22 14.71 -4.48
CA PRO A 164 -22.14 13.98 -3.61
C PRO A 164 -23.55 13.91 -4.19
#